data_6374c258a352ebf3c07e4df035657289
#
_entry.id   6374c258a352ebf3c07e4df035657289
#
_cell.length_a   1.000
_cell.length_b   1.000
_cell.length_c   1.000
_cell.angle_alpha   90.00
_cell.angle_beta   90.00
_cell.angle_gamma   90.00
#
_symmetry.space_group_name_H-M   'P 1'
#
loop_
_entity.id
_entity.type
_entity.pdbx_description
1 polymer ?
#
loop_
_entity_poly.entity_id
_entity_poly.type
_entity_poly.pdbx_seq_one_letter_code
_entity_poly.pdbx_strand_id
1 'polypeptide(L)'
;GKLRSVMVCRPGLAHKRLTPDNCHDLLFDDVIWVERAQKDHAFMVEQMRARGIHVIEAHDALAQVLDDKAARSWLLDRKVKADNVGIGMLTDLRSWLDEMPSTQLAEHLIGGIAKFELPFDPKGLFGGYLDQSEFVIPPIPNSLFQRDPSCWIY
;
A
#
# COMPACT_ATOMS: atom_id res chain seq x y z
N GLY A 1 -22.39 -20.71 2.14
CA GLY A 1 -22.83 -20.59 0.75
C GLY A 1 -21.69 -20.76 -0.23
N LYS A 2 -21.97 -20.84 -1.53
CA LYS A 2 -20.94 -20.93 -2.58
C LYS A 2 -20.22 -19.58 -2.72
N LEU A 3 -18.90 -19.57 -2.66
CA LEU A 3 -18.08 -18.37 -2.92
C LEU A 3 -18.25 -17.94 -4.39
N ARG A 4 -18.61 -16.67 -4.61
CA ARG A 4 -18.82 -16.10 -5.97
C ARG A 4 -17.79 -15.05 -6.32
N SER A 5 -17.44 -14.19 -5.34
CA SER A 5 -16.44 -13.15 -5.50
C SER A 5 -15.58 -13.06 -4.26
N VAL A 6 -14.32 -12.73 -4.43
CA VAL A 6 -13.37 -12.54 -3.34
C VAL A 6 -12.39 -11.44 -3.70
N MET A 7 -12.05 -10.59 -2.73
CA MET A 7 -10.94 -9.67 -2.84
C MET A 7 -9.71 -10.32 -2.23
N VAL A 8 -8.58 -10.18 -2.90
CA VAL A 8 -7.26 -10.65 -2.46
C VAL A 8 -6.26 -9.51 -2.62
N CYS A 9 -5.16 -9.57 -1.88
CA CYS A 9 -4.05 -8.64 -2.03
C CYS A 9 -2.76 -9.44 -2.19
N ARG A 10 -2.09 -9.26 -3.32
CA ARG A 10 -0.83 -9.96 -3.58
C ARG A 10 0.28 -9.45 -2.66
N PRO A 11 1.20 -10.33 -2.21
CA PRO A 11 2.43 -9.88 -1.58
C PRO A 11 3.21 -8.98 -2.53
N GLY A 12 3.63 -7.80 -2.05
CA GLY A 12 4.26 -6.79 -2.89
C GLY A 12 5.28 -5.95 -2.14
N LEU A 13 5.38 -4.68 -2.50
CA LEU A 13 6.33 -3.72 -1.96
C LEU A 13 6.27 -3.63 -0.42
N ALA A 14 5.07 -3.63 0.17
CA ALA A 14 4.91 -3.59 1.63
C ALA A 14 5.68 -4.72 2.33
N HIS A 15 5.64 -5.92 1.77
CA HIS A 15 6.30 -7.10 2.34
C HIS A 15 7.81 -7.13 2.08
N LYS A 16 8.27 -6.54 0.96
CA LYS A 16 9.72 -6.36 0.69
C LYS A 16 10.39 -5.40 1.65
N ARG A 17 9.60 -4.57 2.34
CA ARG A 17 10.08 -3.58 3.33
C ARG A 17 10.08 -4.10 4.75
N LEU A 18 9.57 -5.29 4.99
CA LEU A 18 9.67 -5.94 6.28
C LEU A 18 11.12 -6.32 6.57
N THR A 19 11.55 -5.97 7.76
CA THR A 19 12.85 -6.34 8.33
C THR A 19 12.61 -6.94 9.72
N PRO A 20 13.54 -7.69 10.30
CA PRO A 20 13.42 -8.17 11.68
C PRO A 20 13.18 -7.04 12.69
N ASP A 21 13.69 -5.83 12.39
CA ASP A 21 13.59 -4.69 13.31
C ASP A 21 12.24 -3.98 13.23
N ASN A 22 11.56 -4.00 12.07
CA ASN A 22 10.32 -3.24 11.85
C ASN A 22 9.03 -4.09 11.73
N CYS A 23 9.14 -5.41 11.59
CA CYS A 23 7.98 -6.25 11.34
C CYS A 23 6.92 -6.14 12.45
N HIS A 24 7.33 -6.12 13.72
CA HIS A 24 6.41 -5.99 14.85
C HIS A 24 5.70 -4.63 14.87
N ASP A 25 6.40 -3.54 14.56
CA ASP A 25 5.81 -2.19 14.50
C ASP A 25 4.80 -2.07 13.34
N LEU A 26 5.03 -2.84 12.27
CA LEU A 26 4.12 -2.95 11.13
C LEU A 26 3.05 -4.03 11.32
N LEU A 27 2.92 -4.59 12.53
CA LEU A 27 1.96 -5.61 12.91
C LEU A 27 2.07 -6.89 12.06
N PHE A 28 3.29 -7.28 11.73
CA PHE A 28 3.58 -8.52 11.02
C PHE A 28 4.49 -9.41 11.88
N ASP A 29 4.26 -10.72 11.86
CA ASP A 29 4.94 -11.64 12.80
C ASP A 29 6.42 -11.85 12.46
N ASP A 30 6.76 -11.87 11.16
CA ASP A 30 8.14 -12.10 10.70
C ASP A 30 8.31 -11.66 9.25
N VAL A 31 9.55 -11.63 8.77
CA VAL A 31 9.86 -11.38 7.36
C VAL A 31 9.49 -12.60 6.50
N ILE A 32 9.03 -12.36 5.28
CA ILE A 32 8.65 -13.43 4.35
C ILE A 32 9.53 -13.42 3.08
N TRP A 33 9.73 -14.59 2.49
CA TRP A 33 10.31 -14.67 1.16
C TRP A 33 9.28 -14.28 0.10
N VAL A 34 9.30 -13.00 -0.29
CA VAL A 34 8.25 -12.36 -1.09
C VAL A 34 8.05 -13.04 -2.45
N GLU A 35 9.13 -13.41 -3.17
CA GLU A 35 9.02 -14.07 -4.47
C GLU A 35 8.33 -15.44 -4.36
N ARG A 36 8.56 -16.16 -3.27
CA ARG A 36 7.87 -17.43 -3.02
C ARG A 36 6.41 -17.21 -2.69
N ALA A 37 6.13 -16.27 -1.80
CA ALA A 37 4.77 -15.90 -1.42
C ALA A 37 3.95 -15.42 -2.63
N GLN A 38 4.56 -14.67 -3.57
CA GLN A 38 3.91 -14.26 -4.81
C GLN A 38 3.52 -15.45 -5.69
N LYS A 39 4.38 -16.45 -5.82
CA LYS A 39 4.09 -17.68 -6.59
C LYS A 39 2.94 -18.48 -5.97
N ASP A 40 2.97 -18.64 -4.65
CA ASP A 40 1.94 -19.37 -3.92
C ASP A 40 0.59 -18.62 -3.98
N HIS A 41 0.60 -17.30 -3.86
CA HIS A 41 -0.57 -16.45 -4.05
C HIS A 41 -1.14 -16.55 -5.47
N ALA A 42 -0.29 -16.46 -6.50
CA ALA A 42 -0.71 -16.59 -7.88
C ALA A 42 -1.37 -17.95 -8.16
N PHE A 43 -0.79 -19.03 -7.64
CA PHE A 43 -1.36 -20.37 -7.71
C PHE A 43 -2.75 -20.45 -7.03
N MET A 44 -2.88 -19.89 -5.83
CA MET A 44 -4.17 -19.81 -5.12
C MET A 44 -5.24 -19.07 -5.95
N VAL A 45 -4.88 -17.91 -6.52
CA VAL A 45 -5.78 -17.10 -7.37
C VAL A 45 -6.21 -17.89 -8.62
N GLU A 46 -5.28 -18.58 -9.26
CA GLU A 46 -5.58 -19.43 -10.43
C GLU A 46 -6.58 -20.55 -10.06
N GLN A 47 -6.38 -21.21 -8.93
CA GLN A 47 -7.30 -22.24 -8.46
C GLN A 47 -8.71 -21.71 -8.17
N MET A 48 -8.83 -20.49 -7.66
CA MET A 48 -10.13 -19.85 -7.46
C MET A 48 -10.80 -19.49 -8.79
N ARG A 49 -10.07 -18.89 -9.72
CA ARG A 49 -10.55 -18.54 -11.06
C ARG A 49 -11.01 -19.77 -11.84
N ALA A 50 -10.26 -20.87 -11.78
CA ALA A 50 -10.62 -22.15 -12.41
C ALA A 50 -11.95 -22.73 -11.87
N ARG A 51 -12.36 -22.37 -10.65
CA ARG A 51 -13.66 -22.73 -10.06
C ARG A 51 -14.78 -21.74 -10.35
N GLY A 52 -14.55 -20.76 -11.24
CA GLY A 52 -15.51 -19.73 -11.59
C GLY A 52 -15.73 -18.66 -10.54
N ILE A 53 -14.77 -18.49 -9.60
CA ILE A 53 -14.82 -17.41 -8.60
C ILE A 53 -14.24 -16.14 -9.23
N HIS A 54 -14.99 -15.05 -9.10
CA HIS A 54 -14.50 -13.72 -9.49
C HIS A 54 -13.49 -13.22 -8.46
N VAL A 55 -12.22 -13.10 -8.85
CA VAL A 55 -11.13 -12.65 -7.97
C VAL A 55 -10.77 -11.22 -8.31
N ILE A 56 -10.90 -10.34 -7.33
CA ILE A 56 -10.55 -8.92 -7.38
C ILE A 56 -9.21 -8.75 -6.68
N GLU A 57 -8.21 -8.24 -7.39
CA GLU A 57 -6.90 -7.91 -6.81
C GLU A 57 -6.92 -6.48 -6.27
N ALA A 58 -6.57 -6.32 -5.00
CA ALA A 58 -6.70 -5.05 -4.29
C ALA A 58 -5.86 -3.91 -4.91
N HIS A 59 -4.63 -4.19 -5.35
CA HIS A 59 -3.79 -3.19 -6.02
C HIS A 59 -4.42 -2.70 -7.32
N ASP A 60 -4.96 -3.63 -8.12
CA ASP A 60 -5.56 -3.31 -9.40
C ASP A 60 -6.88 -2.56 -9.22
N ALA A 61 -7.69 -2.95 -8.25
CA ALA A 61 -8.92 -2.25 -7.90
C ALA A 61 -8.64 -0.83 -7.38
N LEU A 62 -7.62 -0.68 -6.52
CA LEU A 62 -7.20 0.63 -6.03
C LEU A 62 -6.71 1.52 -7.18
N ALA A 63 -5.90 0.99 -8.10
CA ALA A 63 -5.43 1.72 -9.26
C ALA A 63 -6.61 2.23 -10.12
N GLN A 64 -7.62 1.39 -10.37
CA GLN A 64 -8.82 1.79 -11.11
C GLN A 64 -9.60 2.90 -10.40
N VAL A 65 -9.73 2.84 -9.07
CA VAL A 65 -10.36 3.92 -8.29
C VAL A 65 -9.57 5.22 -8.36
N LEU A 66 -8.24 5.13 -8.38
CA LEU A 66 -7.34 6.29 -8.45
C LEU A 66 -7.30 6.95 -9.84
N ASP A 67 -7.85 6.35 -10.88
CA ASP A 67 -8.08 6.99 -12.19
C ASP A 67 -9.15 8.08 -12.10
N ASP A 68 -10.09 7.97 -11.16
CA ASP A 68 -11.03 9.05 -10.85
C ASP A 68 -10.33 10.13 -10.00
N LYS A 69 -10.31 11.35 -10.53
CA LYS A 69 -9.62 12.49 -9.88
C LYS A 69 -10.22 12.85 -8.52
N ALA A 70 -11.54 12.71 -8.35
CA ALA A 70 -12.19 13.05 -7.10
C ALA A 70 -11.86 12.02 -6.02
N ALA A 71 -11.88 10.73 -6.37
CA ALA A 71 -11.49 9.64 -5.47
C ALA A 71 -10.01 9.73 -5.08
N ARG A 72 -9.13 10.03 -6.05
CA ARG A 72 -7.70 10.28 -5.81
C ARG A 72 -7.48 11.43 -4.83
N SER A 73 -8.08 12.59 -5.10
CA SER A 73 -7.96 13.74 -4.20
C SER A 73 -8.48 13.43 -2.81
N TRP A 74 -9.65 12.80 -2.71
CA TRP A 74 -10.26 12.39 -1.45
C TRP A 74 -9.34 11.49 -0.61
N LEU A 75 -8.66 10.54 -1.26
CA LEU A 75 -7.74 9.62 -0.58
C LEU A 75 -6.46 10.34 -0.15
N LEU A 76 -5.84 11.11 -1.05
CA LEU A 76 -4.62 11.83 -0.76
C LEU A 76 -4.80 12.90 0.31
N ASP A 77 -5.95 13.59 0.36
CA ASP A 77 -6.28 14.55 1.42
C ASP A 77 -6.32 13.91 2.82
N ARG A 78 -6.55 12.60 2.88
CA ARG A 78 -6.57 11.85 4.14
C ARG A 78 -5.20 11.27 4.51
N LYS A 79 -4.38 10.96 3.52
CA LYS A 79 -3.06 10.37 3.75
C LYS A 79 -1.97 11.42 3.92
N VAL A 80 -2.00 12.49 3.11
CA VAL A 80 -0.99 13.57 3.11
C VAL A 80 -1.50 14.70 4.00
N LYS A 81 -1.27 14.56 5.30
CA LYS A 81 -1.63 15.56 6.31
C LYS A 81 -0.38 15.99 7.07
N ALA A 82 -0.43 17.22 7.64
CA ALA A 82 0.66 17.77 8.44
C ALA A 82 1.09 16.83 9.58
N ASP A 83 0.13 16.20 10.23
CA ASP A 83 0.36 15.28 11.35
C ASP A 83 1.04 13.97 10.92
N ASN A 84 0.89 13.59 9.63
CA ASN A 84 1.46 12.35 9.11
C ASN A 84 2.84 12.55 8.46
N VAL A 85 3.01 13.64 7.69
CA VAL A 85 4.19 13.83 6.84
C VAL A 85 4.97 15.10 7.16
N GLY A 86 4.49 15.90 8.12
CA GLY A 86 5.08 17.19 8.48
C GLY A 86 4.74 18.30 7.47
N ILE A 87 4.64 19.53 7.99
CA ILE A 87 4.21 20.72 7.20
C ILE A 87 5.16 20.98 6.02
N GLY A 88 6.47 20.80 6.22
CA GLY A 88 7.48 21.13 5.22
C GLY A 88 7.47 20.26 3.96
N MET A 89 6.80 19.10 3.99
CA MET A 89 6.71 18.20 2.84
C MET A 89 5.34 18.17 2.17
N LEU A 90 4.31 18.77 2.80
CA LEU A 90 2.92 18.64 2.34
C LEU A 90 2.73 18.95 0.86
N THR A 91 3.19 20.10 0.43
CA THR A 91 2.94 20.59 -0.94
C THR A 91 3.71 19.77 -1.98
N ASP A 92 4.98 19.53 -1.73
CA ASP A 92 5.86 18.82 -2.68
C ASP A 92 5.45 17.35 -2.79
N LEU A 93 5.17 16.70 -1.66
CA LEU A 93 4.70 15.31 -1.62
C LEU A 93 3.33 15.17 -2.30
N ARG A 94 2.39 16.09 -2.00
CA ARG A 94 1.07 16.07 -2.62
C ARG A 94 1.13 16.22 -4.13
N SER A 95 1.89 17.17 -4.63
CA SER A 95 2.05 17.40 -6.07
C SER A 95 2.64 16.18 -6.76
N TRP A 96 3.68 15.60 -6.19
CA TRP A 96 4.31 14.41 -6.74
C TRP A 96 3.34 13.21 -6.80
N LEU A 97 2.56 12.98 -5.75
CA LEU A 97 1.58 11.89 -5.71
C LEU A 97 0.39 12.14 -6.65
N ASP A 98 -0.03 13.39 -6.84
CA ASP A 98 -1.11 13.72 -7.77
C ASP A 98 -0.72 13.47 -9.23
N GLU A 99 0.55 13.66 -9.59
CA GLU A 99 1.07 13.43 -10.95
C GLU A 99 1.43 11.96 -11.24
N MET A 100 1.50 11.12 -10.20
CA MET A 100 1.93 9.73 -10.32
C MET A 100 0.90 8.89 -11.10
N PRO A 101 1.31 7.97 -11.98
CA PRO A 101 0.40 7.00 -12.59
C PRO A 101 -0.38 6.21 -11.55
N SER A 102 -1.67 5.95 -11.77
CA SER A 102 -2.56 5.31 -10.78
C SER A 102 -2.05 3.96 -10.28
N THR A 103 -1.44 3.16 -11.15
CA THR A 103 -0.86 1.86 -10.78
C THR A 103 0.32 2.01 -9.85
N GLN A 104 1.19 2.99 -10.11
CA GLN A 104 2.34 3.29 -9.25
C GLN A 104 1.88 3.90 -7.92
N LEU A 105 0.90 4.80 -7.95
CA LEU A 105 0.33 5.38 -6.74
C LEU A 105 -0.30 4.30 -5.85
N ALA A 106 -1.05 3.37 -6.41
CA ALA A 106 -1.63 2.24 -5.67
C ALA A 106 -0.56 1.39 -5.00
N GLU A 107 0.54 1.09 -5.71
CA GLU A 107 1.67 0.35 -5.16
C GLU A 107 2.31 1.09 -3.97
N HIS A 108 2.53 2.40 -4.09
CA HIS A 108 3.10 3.21 -3.01
C HIS A 108 2.14 3.43 -1.84
N LEU A 109 0.84 3.55 -2.08
CA LEU A 109 -0.14 3.71 -1.00
C LEU A 109 -0.25 2.46 -0.12
N ILE A 110 -0.05 1.28 -0.70
CA ILE A 110 0.01 0.00 0.03
C ILE A 110 1.44 -0.28 0.51
N GLY A 111 2.42 -0.08 -0.37
CA GLY A 111 3.82 -0.38 -0.12
C GLY A 111 4.54 0.62 0.77
N GLY A 112 3.98 1.82 0.97
CA GLY A 112 4.63 2.91 1.67
C GLY A 112 5.61 3.69 0.77
N ILE A 113 6.22 4.73 1.35
CA ILE A 113 7.24 5.57 0.69
C ILE A 113 8.33 5.85 1.70
N ALA A 114 9.56 5.45 1.41
CA ALA A 114 10.73 5.80 2.21
C ALA A 114 11.30 7.16 1.76
N LYS A 115 12.05 7.82 2.66
CA LYS A 115 12.64 9.14 2.36
C LYS A 115 13.53 9.13 1.13
N PHE A 116 14.35 8.09 0.91
CA PHE A 116 15.25 8.01 -0.24
C PHE A 116 14.53 7.92 -1.60
N GLU A 117 13.22 7.62 -1.61
CA GLU A 117 12.41 7.53 -2.83
C GLU A 117 11.82 8.86 -3.26
N LEU A 118 11.91 9.89 -2.42
CA LEU A 118 11.38 11.20 -2.73
C LEU A 118 12.20 11.86 -3.86
N PRO A 119 11.57 12.43 -4.88
CA PRO A 119 12.26 13.14 -5.96
C PRO A 119 12.67 14.57 -5.58
N PHE A 120 12.52 14.93 -4.31
CA PHE A 120 12.81 16.26 -3.78
C PHE A 120 13.44 16.15 -2.38
N ASP A 121 14.17 17.17 -1.96
CA ASP A 121 14.71 17.24 -0.61
C ASP A 121 13.60 17.62 0.40
N PRO A 122 13.34 16.78 1.40
CA PRO A 122 12.34 17.06 2.43
C PRO A 122 12.72 18.31 3.24
N LYS A 123 11.81 19.28 3.29
CA LYS A 123 11.98 20.51 4.07
C LYS A 123 11.34 20.37 5.45
N GLY A 124 11.84 21.16 6.41
CA GLY A 124 11.29 21.24 7.77
C GLY A 124 11.91 20.22 8.73
N LEU A 125 11.52 20.33 10.00
CA LEU A 125 12.09 19.52 11.09
C LEU A 125 11.88 18.01 10.87
N PHE A 126 10.66 17.61 10.53
CA PHE A 126 10.33 16.20 10.33
C PHE A 126 11.19 15.57 9.23
N GLY A 127 11.26 16.21 8.05
CA GLY A 127 12.10 15.72 6.95
C GLY A 127 13.59 15.69 7.27
N GLY A 128 14.07 16.63 8.10
CA GLY A 128 15.46 16.69 8.54
C GLY A 128 15.86 15.60 9.52
N TYR A 129 14.94 15.13 10.36
CA TYR A 129 15.20 14.08 11.34
C TYR A 129 15.04 12.65 10.82
N LEU A 130 14.26 12.44 9.75
CA LEU A 130 14.09 11.11 9.16
C LEU A 130 15.42 10.61 8.56
N ASP A 131 15.77 9.37 8.88
CA ASP A 131 16.81 8.65 8.17
C ASP A 131 16.36 8.29 6.74
N GLN A 132 17.30 8.01 5.85
CA GLN A 132 17.00 7.74 4.44
C GLN A 132 16.08 6.52 4.27
N SER A 133 16.20 5.51 5.13
CA SER A 133 15.39 4.29 5.10
C SER A 133 14.06 4.40 5.85
N GLU A 134 13.84 5.47 6.59
CA GLU A 134 12.59 5.68 7.33
C GLU A 134 11.44 6.08 6.39
N PHE A 135 10.22 5.72 6.80
CA PHE A 135 9.04 5.91 5.97
C PHE A 135 8.39 7.28 6.19
N VAL A 136 8.23 8.00 5.09
CA VAL A 136 7.35 9.18 5.02
C VAL A 136 5.88 8.76 5.00
N ILE A 137 5.58 7.69 4.28
CA ILE A 137 4.29 7.00 4.34
C ILE A 137 4.61 5.54 4.70
N PRO A 138 4.16 5.05 5.87
CA PRO A 138 4.46 3.68 6.28
C PRO A 138 3.76 2.66 5.38
N PRO A 139 4.39 1.49 5.14
CA PRO A 139 3.77 0.38 4.43
C PRO A 139 2.66 -0.25 5.27
N ILE A 140 1.71 -0.89 4.61
CA ILE A 140 0.60 -1.60 5.24
C ILE A 140 0.60 -3.10 4.85
N PRO A 141 1.57 -3.89 5.34
CA PRO A 141 1.71 -5.30 4.96
C PRO A 141 0.48 -6.15 5.34
N ASN A 142 -0.27 -5.75 6.38
CA ASN A 142 -1.52 -6.40 6.78
C ASN A 142 -2.63 -6.31 5.72
N SER A 143 -2.48 -5.49 4.67
CA SER A 143 -3.36 -5.51 3.51
C SER A 143 -3.41 -6.87 2.80
N LEU A 144 -2.45 -7.77 3.08
CA LEU A 144 -2.49 -9.16 2.64
C LEU A 144 -3.76 -9.89 3.12
N PHE A 145 -4.24 -9.56 4.33
CA PHE A 145 -5.36 -10.21 5.01
C PHE A 145 -6.65 -9.42 4.80
N GLN A 146 -7.21 -9.49 3.58
CA GLN A 146 -8.37 -8.69 3.16
C GLN A 146 -9.65 -8.90 3.98
N ARG A 147 -9.78 -10.05 4.66
CA ARG A 147 -10.94 -10.35 5.50
C ARG A 147 -10.88 -9.64 6.84
N ASP A 148 -9.72 -9.62 7.47
CA ASP A 148 -9.57 -9.16 8.86
C ASP A 148 -9.83 -7.65 9.03
N PRO A 149 -9.40 -6.77 8.09
CA PRO A 149 -9.66 -5.34 8.19
C PRO A 149 -11.07 -4.94 7.75
N SER A 150 -11.94 -5.86 7.35
CA SER A 150 -13.29 -5.56 6.86
C SER A 150 -14.36 -6.42 7.52
N CYS A 151 -15.49 -5.79 7.87
CA CYS A 151 -16.67 -6.46 8.39
C CYS A 151 -17.90 -6.07 7.56
N TRP A 152 -18.63 -7.08 7.08
CA TRP A 152 -19.86 -6.89 6.32
C TRP A 152 -21.06 -7.19 7.21
N ILE A 153 -21.89 -6.19 7.42
CA ILE A 153 -23.12 -6.28 8.20
C ILE A 153 -24.30 -6.12 7.23
N TYR A 154 -25.20 -7.10 7.19
CA TYR A 154 -26.39 -7.12 6.35
C TYR A 154 -27.63 -6.66 7.14
#